data_a5233144f81b9be2e443c0e8858e8bf5
#
_entry.id   a5233144f81b9be2e443c0e8858e8bf5
#
_cell.length_a   1.000
_cell.length_b   1.000
_cell.length_c   1.000
_cell.angle_alpha   90.00
_cell.angle_beta   90.00
_cell.angle_gamma   90.00
#
_symmetry.space_group_name_H-M   'P 1'
#
loop_
_entity.id
_entity.type
_entity.pdbx_description
1 polymer ?
#
loop_
_entity_poly.entity_id
_entity_poly.type
_entity_poly.pdbx_seq_one_letter_code
_entity_poly.pdbx_strand_id
1 'polypeptide(L)'
;MKYDVIVLGSGPGGYVTAIRASQLGLKTAVVEREALGGICLNWGCIPTKALLKSANVFEYIEHAEDYGISVAAPKADFGGMVKRSRGVADGMSKGVTFLMKKNNIDVIMGDGKLLPGKKLEVTAADGAKSTLEADHIIAVSYTHLTLPTINW
;
A
#
# COMPACT_ATOMS: atom_id res chain seq x y z
N MET A 1 -6.94 -6.80 23.14
CA MET A 1 -7.51 -7.85 22.25
C MET A 1 -6.40 -8.82 21.90
N LYS A 2 -6.72 -10.11 21.78
CA LYS A 2 -5.75 -11.13 21.37
C LYS A 2 -6.02 -11.61 19.95
N TYR A 3 -4.95 -11.73 19.15
CA TYR A 3 -4.92 -12.22 17.77
C TYR A 3 -3.96 -13.41 17.65
N ASP A 4 -4.11 -14.20 16.61
CA ASP A 4 -3.10 -15.19 16.25
C ASP A 4 -1.93 -14.50 15.54
N VAL A 5 -2.25 -13.55 14.64
CA VAL A 5 -1.25 -12.78 13.89
C VAL A 5 -1.60 -11.28 13.88
N ILE A 6 -0.62 -10.46 14.18
CA ILE A 6 -0.67 -9.02 13.92
C ILE A 6 0.38 -8.67 12.88
N VAL A 7 -0.03 -7.96 11.83
CA VAL A 7 0.87 -7.43 10.80
C VAL A 7 1.04 -5.93 11.01
N LEU A 8 2.26 -5.47 11.25
CA LEU A 8 2.60 -4.07 11.40
C LEU A 8 3.08 -3.51 10.06
N GLY A 9 2.28 -2.65 9.48
CA GLY A 9 2.44 -2.07 8.15
C GLY A 9 1.59 -2.80 7.10
N SER A 10 0.86 -2.04 6.28
CA SER A 10 -0.07 -2.54 5.28
C SER A 10 0.40 -2.39 3.84
N GLY A 11 1.70 -2.19 3.61
CA GLY A 11 2.29 -2.21 2.28
C GLY A 11 2.11 -3.57 1.58
N PRO A 12 2.64 -3.76 0.36
CA PRO A 12 2.43 -5.01 -0.41
C PRO A 12 2.77 -6.29 0.35
N GLY A 13 3.85 -6.32 1.12
CA GLY A 13 4.17 -7.44 1.99
C GLY A 13 3.15 -7.64 3.12
N GLY A 14 2.64 -6.53 3.69
CA GLY A 14 1.73 -6.57 4.84
C GLY A 14 0.34 -7.04 4.48
N TYR A 15 -0.34 -6.38 3.55
CA TYR A 15 -1.71 -6.76 3.21
C TYR A 15 -1.81 -8.16 2.61
N VAL A 16 -0.84 -8.58 1.80
CA VAL A 16 -0.81 -9.94 1.23
C VAL A 16 -0.65 -10.98 2.33
N THR A 17 0.28 -10.74 3.27
CA THR A 17 0.50 -11.62 4.43
C THR A 17 -0.75 -11.72 5.30
N ALA A 18 -1.40 -10.60 5.61
CA ALA A 18 -2.61 -10.58 6.42
C ALA A 18 -3.77 -11.34 5.77
N ILE A 19 -3.98 -11.15 4.46
CA ILE A 19 -4.98 -11.91 3.70
C ILE A 19 -4.70 -13.40 3.77
N ARG A 20 -3.44 -13.79 3.56
CA ARG A 20 -3.07 -15.21 3.58
C ARG A 20 -3.24 -15.82 4.96
N ALA A 21 -2.85 -15.12 6.03
CA ALA A 21 -3.04 -15.57 7.41
C ALA A 21 -4.52 -15.80 7.72
N SER A 22 -5.37 -14.85 7.35
CA SER A 22 -6.83 -14.99 7.55
C SER A 22 -7.42 -16.15 6.73
N GLN A 23 -7.00 -16.35 5.48
CA GLN A 23 -7.42 -17.49 4.66
C GLN A 23 -7.00 -18.85 5.24
N LEU A 24 -5.96 -18.88 6.06
CA LEU A 24 -5.55 -20.07 6.81
C LEU A 24 -6.31 -20.25 8.13
N GLY A 25 -7.32 -19.42 8.40
CA GLY A 25 -8.17 -19.50 9.59
C GLY A 25 -7.62 -18.77 10.80
N LEU A 26 -6.52 -17.99 10.65
CA LEU A 26 -5.92 -17.25 11.76
C LEU A 26 -6.67 -15.94 11.98
N LYS A 27 -6.97 -15.62 13.25
CA LYS A 27 -7.52 -14.32 13.65
C LYS A 27 -6.45 -13.24 13.46
N THR A 28 -6.63 -12.39 12.47
CA THR A 28 -5.60 -11.49 11.98
C THR A 28 -5.98 -10.02 12.15
N ALA A 29 -5.00 -9.20 12.55
CA ALA A 29 -5.10 -7.74 12.49
C ALA A 29 -3.98 -7.13 11.68
N VAL A 30 -4.24 -5.97 11.08
CA VAL A 30 -3.25 -5.10 10.43
C VAL A 30 -3.21 -3.78 11.17
N VAL A 31 -2.02 -3.33 11.55
CA VAL A 31 -1.80 -1.99 12.10
C VAL A 31 -1.15 -1.13 11.03
N GLU A 32 -1.79 0.00 10.70
CA GLU A 32 -1.31 0.93 9.68
C GLU A 32 -1.38 2.36 10.18
N ARG A 33 -0.31 3.12 9.94
CA ARG A 33 -0.20 4.50 10.41
C ARG A 33 -0.97 5.49 9.54
N GLU A 34 -0.96 5.31 8.23
CA GLU A 34 -1.34 6.36 7.29
C GLU A 34 -2.42 5.92 6.31
N ALA A 35 -2.13 4.95 5.43
CA ALA A 35 -3.08 4.49 4.43
C ALA A 35 -2.84 3.04 4.04
N LEU A 36 -3.92 2.28 3.91
CA LEU A 36 -3.86 0.90 3.46
C LEU A 36 -3.22 0.78 2.07
N GLY A 37 -2.33 -0.20 1.92
CA GLY A 37 -1.51 -0.38 0.73
C GLY A 37 -0.12 0.25 0.84
N GLY A 38 0.11 1.08 1.87
CA GLY A 38 1.39 1.71 2.18
C GLY A 38 1.90 2.63 1.05
N ILE A 39 3.19 2.94 1.10
CA ILE A 39 3.83 3.87 0.15
C ILE A 39 3.66 3.41 -1.30
N CYS A 40 3.82 2.13 -1.59
CA CYS A 40 3.77 1.60 -2.96
C CYS A 40 2.45 1.94 -3.66
N LEU A 41 1.31 1.71 -3.02
CA LEU A 41 0.01 1.97 -3.63
C LEU A 41 -0.33 3.45 -3.66
N ASN A 42 -0.01 4.18 -2.60
CA ASN A 42 -0.51 5.54 -2.41
C ASN A 42 0.42 6.62 -2.99
N TRP A 43 1.76 6.46 -2.87
CA TRP A 43 2.72 7.53 -3.23
C TRP A 43 3.92 7.03 -4.04
N GLY A 44 4.02 5.74 -4.31
CA GLY A 44 5.18 5.12 -4.97
C GLY A 44 4.84 4.43 -6.28
N CYS A 45 4.85 3.10 -6.27
CA CYS A 45 4.81 2.25 -7.46
C CYS A 45 3.60 2.52 -8.36
N ILE A 46 2.40 2.60 -7.78
CA ILE A 46 1.16 2.69 -8.55
C ILE A 46 1.00 4.05 -9.23
N PRO A 47 1.07 5.19 -8.52
CA PRO A 47 0.98 6.48 -9.19
C PRO A 47 2.12 6.72 -10.18
N THR A 48 3.34 6.25 -9.90
CA THR A 48 4.46 6.34 -10.83
C THR A 48 4.18 5.56 -12.12
N LYS A 49 3.72 4.31 -12.01
CA LYS A 49 3.36 3.52 -13.20
C LYS A 49 2.19 4.13 -13.98
N ALA A 50 1.24 4.76 -13.30
CA ALA A 50 0.14 5.45 -13.96
C ALA A 50 0.61 6.67 -14.75
N LEU A 51 1.59 7.43 -14.24
CA LEU A 51 2.22 8.54 -14.96
C LEU A 51 3.06 8.05 -16.14
N LEU A 52 3.90 7.02 -15.94
CA LEU A 52 4.68 6.41 -17.02
C LEU A 52 3.78 5.89 -18.15
N LYS A 53 2.62 5.30 -17.82
CA LYS A 53 1.68 4.86 -18.85
C LYS A 53 1.11 6.04 -19.64
N SER A 54 0.87 7.18 -19.00
CA SER A 54 0.43 8.39 -19.70
C SER A 54 1.53 8.93 -20.65
N ALA A 55 2.79 8.91 -20.20
CA ALA A 55 3.94 9.28 -21.02
C ALA A 55 4.08 8.36 -22.24
N ASN A 56 4.01 7.04 -22.03
CA ASN A 56 4.09 6.08 -23.15
C ASN A 56 2.95 6.26 -24.17
N VAL A 57 1.73 6.57 -23.70
CA VAL A 57 0.61 6.85 -24.61
C VAL A 57 0.88 8.11 -25.43
N PHE A 58 1.44 9.15 -24.81
CA PHE A 58 1.82 10.37 -25.52
C PHE A 58 2.89 10.07 -26.58
N GLU A 59 3.93 9.32 -26.22
CA GLU A 59 5.00 8.89 -27.13
C GLU A 59 4.44 8.07 -28.31
N TYR A 60 3.51 7.14 -28.08
CA TYR A 60 2.86 6.40 -29.17
C TYR A 60 2.07 7.32 -30.11
N ILE A 61 1.45 8.37 -29.60
CA ILE A 61 0.72 9.32 -30.43
C ILE A 61 1.70 10.17 -31.27
N GLU A 62 2.83 10.59 -30.70
CA GLU A 62 3.87 11.34 -31.43
C GLU A 62 4.49 10.51 -32.57
N HIS A 63 4.58 9.18 -32.41
CA HIS A 63 5.14 8.24 -33.37
C HIS A 63 4.06 7.40 -34.08
N ALA A 64 2.83 7.88 -34.11
CA ALA A 64 1.68 7.11 -34.68
C ALA A 64 1.86 6.78 -36.16
N GLU A 65 2.58 7.62 -36.91
CA GLU A 65 2.86 7.41 -38.35
C GLU A 65 3.69 6.15 -38.61
N ASP A 66 4.57 5.74 -37.68
CA ASP A 66 5.34 4.51 -37.76
C ASP A 66 4.43 3.28 -37.80
N TYR A 67 3.21 3.41 -37.30
CA TYR A 67 2.18 2.37 -37.27
C TYR A 67 1.09 2.55 -38.34
N GLY A 68 1.29 3.48 -39.26
CA GLY A 68 0.30 3.79 -40.35
C GLY A 68 -0.93 4.54 -39.81
N ILE A 69 -0.85 5.20 -38.68
CA ILE A 69 -1.93 5.94 -38.04
C ILE A 69 -1.66 7.45 -38.16
N SER A 70 -2.55 8.20 -38.75
CA SER A 70 -2.48 9.66 -38.83
C SER A 70 -3.28 10.28 -37.67
N VAL A 71 -2.63 11.13 -36.87
CA VAL A 71 -3.24 11.85 -35.75
C VAL A 71 -2.85 13.32 -35.79
N ALA A 72 -3.70 14.19 -35.23
CA ALA A 72 -3.32 15.58 -35.00
C ALA A 72 -2.26 15.67 -33.87
N ALA A 73 -1.46 16.75 -33.90
CA ALA A 73 -0.43 16.97 -32.90
C ALA A 73 -1.01 16.92 -31.47
N PRO A 74 -0.48 16.04 -30.60
CA PRO A 74 -1.02 15.88 -29.27
C PRO A 74 -0.68 17.07 -28.37
N LYS A 75 -1.55 17.32 -27.38
CA LYS A 75 -1.28 18.28 -26.31
C LYS A 75 -1.31 17.55 -24.98
N ALA A 76 -0.25 17.68 -24.20
CA ALA A 76 -0.19 17.11 -22.87
C ALA A 76 -0.92 18.01 -21.87
N ASP A 77 -1.87 17.44 -21.10
CA ASP A 77 -2.42 18.04 -19.89
C ASP A 77 -1.81 17.33 -18.67
N PHE A 78 -0.73 17.89 -18.14
CA PHE A 78 -0.04 17.32 -16.98
C PHE A 78 -0.93 17.26 -15.75
N GLY A 79 -1.79 18.26 -15.53
CA GLY A 79 -2.77 18.25 -14.43
C GLY A 79 -3.74 17.08 -14.51
N GLY A 80 -4.25 16.80 -15.71
CA GLY A 80 -5.07 15.64 -16.00
C GLY A 80 -4.34 14.32 -15.77
N MET A 81 -3.07 14.22 -16.17
CA MET A 81 -2.23 13.02 -15.92
C MET A 81 -2.02 12.77 -14.42
N VAL A 82 -1.73 13.82 -13.64
CA VAL A 82 -1.59 13.73 -12.18
C VAL A 82 -2.91 13.32 -11.53
N LYS A 83 -4.02 13.93 -11.90
CA LYS A 83 -5.35 13.58 -11.41
C LYS A 83 -5.68 12.11 -11.69
N ARG A 84 -5.39 11.64 -12.92
CA ARG A 84 -5.54 10.22 -13.27
C ARG A 84 -4.69 9.32 -12.38
N SER A 85 -3.41 9.65 -12.14
CA SER A 85 -2.52 8.84 -11.32
C SER A 85 -3.03 8.71 -9.88
N ARG A 86 -3.57 9.80 -9.31
CA ARG A 86 -4.21 9.78 -7.99
C ARG A 86 -5.46 8.91 -7.96
N GLY A 87 -6.32 9.02 -8.97
CA GLY A 87 -7.51 8.18 -9.08
C GLY A 87 -7.19 6.67 -9.16
N VAL A 88 -6.11 6.31 -9.85
CA VAL A 88 -5.64 4.90 -9.91
C VAL A 88 -5.15 4.44 -8.52
N ALA A 89 -4.36 5.26 -7.84
CA ALA A 89 -3.87 4.95 -6.49
C ALA A 89 -5.04 4.78 -5.49
N ASP A 90 -6.01 5.70 -5.51
CA ASP A 90 -7.20 5.65 -4.67
C ASP A 90 -8.04 4.38 -4.93
N GLY A 91 -8.19 4.00 -6.19
CA GLY A 91 -8.88 2.77 -6.56
C GLY A 91 -8.20 1.52 -5.99
N MET A 92 -6.87 1.46 -6.04
CA MET A 92 -6.09 0.35 -5.48
C MET A 92 -6.20 0.29 -3.95
N SER A 93 -6.09 1.43 -3.26
CA SER A 93 -6.22 1.49 -1.80
C SER A 93 -7.62 1.08 -1.32
N LYS A 94 -8.68 1.50 -2.05
CA LYS A 94 -10.06 1.04 -1.81
C LYS A 94 -10.19 -0.48 -2.02
N GLY A 95 -9.50 -1.03 -3.03
CA GLY A 95 -9.43 -2.47 -3.27
C GLY A 95 -8.82 -3.22 -2.10
N VAL A 96 -7.71 -2.73 -1.52
CA VAL A 96 -7.11 -3.32 -0.32
C VAL A 96 -8.07 -3.25 0.87
N THR A 97 -8.73 -2.10 1.08
CA THR A 97 -9.75 -1.93 2.14
C THR A 97 -10.88 -2.97 2.01
N PHE A 98 -11.36 -3.18 0.79
CA PHE A 98 -12.36 -4.21 0.52
C PHE A 98 -11.85 -5.61 0.85
N LEU A 99 -10.60 -5.93 0.48
CA LEU A 99 -9.99 -7.24 0.75
C LEU A 99 -9.79 -7.48 2.25
N MET A 100 -9.43 -6.46 3.04
CA MET A 100 -9.36 -6.57 4.50
C MET A 100 -10.73 -6.97 5.06
N LYS A 101 -11.77 -6.24 4.67
CA LYS A 101 -13.14 -6.52 5.10
C LYS A 101 -13.63 -7.91 4.65
N LYS A 102 -13.39 -8.27 3.39
CA LYS A 102 -13.79 -9.58 2.81
C LYS A 102 -13.17 -10.75 3.56
N ASN A 103 -11.96 -10.60 4.06
CA ASN A 103 -11.23 -11.63 4.79
C ASN A 103 -11.35 -11.48 6.31
N ASN A 104 -12.28 -10.67 6.83
CA ASN A 104 -12.47 -10.44 8.27
C ASN A 104 -11.19 -10.07 9.02
N ILE A 105 -10.36 -9.22 8.42
CA ILE A 105 -9.12 -8.72 9.01
C ILE A 105 -9.42 -7.41 9.72
N ASP A 106 -9.09 -7.31 11.00
CA ASP A 106 -9.22 -6.08 11.75
C ASP A 106 -8.14 -5.08 11.31
N VAL A 107 -8.57 -3.89 10.88
CA VAL A 107 -7.67 -2.78 10.52
C VAL A 107 -7.64 -1.78 11.66
N ILE A 108 -6.46 -1.58 12.23
CA ILE A 108 -6.24 -0.69 13.38
C ILE A 108 -5.32 0.44 12.91
N MET A 109 -5.87 1.65 12.87
CA MET A 109 -5.10 2.83 12.44
C MET A 109 -4.32 3.42 13.60
N GLY A 110 -3.02 3.62 13.39
CA GLY A 110 -2.13 4.24 14.38
C GLY A 110 -0.67 3.81 14.26
N ASP A 111 0.17 4.47 15.04
CA ASP A 111 1.59 4.14 15.18
C ASP A 111 1.77 2.93 16.09
N GLY A 112 2.37 1.87 15.55
CA GLY A 112 2.64 0.64 16.27
C GLY A 112 4.03 0.60 16.88
N LYS A 113 4.11 0.32 18.18
CA LYS A 113 5.36 0.12 18.93
C LYS A 113 5.42 -1.29 19.52
N LEU A 114 6.44 -2.04 19.14
CA LEU A 114 6.68 -3.38 19.70
C LEU A 114 7.04 -3.28 21.20
N LEU A 115 6.40 -4.11 22.01
CA LEU A 115 6.66 -4.27 23.42
C LEU A 115 7.10 -5.70 23.72
N PRO A 116 7.78 -5.94 24.86
CA PRO A 116 8.09 -7.30 25.32
C PRO A 116 6.85 -8.17 25.47
N GLY A 117 6.99 -9.48 25.31
CA GLY A 117 5.92 -10.44 25.51
C GLY A 117 4.91 -10.51 24.37
N LYS A 118 5.36 -10.30 23.13
CA LYS A 118 4.50 -10.37 21.91
C LYS A 118 3.32 -9.40 21.94
N LYS A 119 3.59 -8.18 22.42
CA LYS A 119 2.62 -7.10 22.53
C LYS A 119 2.96 -5.98 21.54
N LEU A 120 1.92 -5.30 21.08
CA LEU A 120 2.03 -4.12 20.24
C LEU A 120 1.21 -2.99 20.86
N GLU A 121 1.85 -1.90 21.25
CA GLU A 121 1.16 -0.66 21.62
C GLU A 121 0.82 0.07 20.33
N VAL A 122 -0.42 0.48 20.17
CA VAL A 122 -0.87 1.31 19.04
C VAL A 122 -1.32 2.66 19.59
N THR A 123 -0.74 3.73 19.04
CA THR A 123 -1.12 5.11 19.34
C THR A 123 -1.93 5.64 18.17
N ALA A 124 -3.21 5.92 18.39
CA ALA A 124 -4.11 6.49 17.39
C ALA A 124 -3.80 7.98 17.15
N ALA A 125 -4.36 8.55 16.08
CA ALA A 125 -4.12 9.95 15.68
C ALA A 125 -4.55 10.97 16.76
N ASP A 126 -5.51 10.63 17.59
CA ASP A 126 -5.97 11.45 18.74
C ASP A 126 -5.10 11.26 20.00
N GLY A 127 -4.03 10.46 19.92
CA GLY A 127 -3.14 10.15 21.04
C GLY A 127 -3.63 9.01 21.94
N ALA A 128 -4.79 8.44 21.70
CA ALA A 128 -5.29 7.29 22.46
C ALA A 128 -4.39 6.07 22.25
N LYS A 129 -4.06 5.40 23.33
CA LYS A 129 -3.20 4.21 23.33
C LYS A 129 -3.99 2.95 23.59
N SER A 130 -3.71 1.93 22.81
CA SER A 130 -4.23 0.59 23.03
C SER A 130 -3.10 -0.45 22.95
N THR A 131 -3.25 -1.54 23.68
CA THR A 131 -2.28 -2.66 23.62
C THR A 131 -2.96 -3.88 23.03
N LEU A 132 -2.33 -4.41 22.01
CA LEU A 132 -2.71 -5.64 21.33
C LEU A 132 -1.76 -6.76 21.72
N GLU A 133 -2.26 -7.99 21.75
CA GLU A 133 -1.46 -9.19 22.00
C GLU A 133 -1.63 -10.14 20.83
N ALA A 134 -0.55 -10.83 20.44
CA ALA A 134 -0.61 -11.83 19.39
C ALA A 134 0.33 -12.99 19.67
N ASP A 135 0.02 -14.15 19.10
CA ASP A 135 0.95 -15.28 19.12
C ASP A 135 2.13 -15.01 18.17
N HIS A 136 1.91 -14.25 17.07
CA HIS A 136 2.93 -13.83 16.11
C HIS A 136 2.74 -12.38 15.70
N ILE A 137 3.85 -11.63 15.59
CA ILE A 137 3.87 -10.26 15.06
C ILE A 137 4.81 -10.24 13.85
N ILE A 138 4.31 -9.78 12.71
CA ILE A 138 5.06 -9.66 11.46
C ILE A 138 5.24 -8.18 11.17
N ALA A 139 6.47 -7.68 11.32
CA ALA A 139 6.79 -6.27 11.06
C ALA A 139 7.27 -6.10 9.61
N VAL A 140 6.51 -5.33 8.82
CA VAL A 140 6.78 -5.04 7.40
C VAL A 140 6.69 -3.54 7.10
N SER A 141 7.02 -2.71 8.09
CA SER A 141 6.92 -1.25 7.97
C SER A 141 8.06 -0.62 7.16
N TYR A 142 9.16 -1.32 6.93
CA TYR A 142 10.38 -0.90 6.18
C TYR A 142 11.09 0.35 6.70
N THR A 143 10.64 0.94 7.79
CA THR A 143 11.06 2.29 8.19
C THR A 143 12.50 2.36 8.68
N HIS A 144 13.16 1.22 9.00
CA HIS A 144 14.50 1.22 9.61
C HIS A 144 15.43 0.08 9.21
N LEU A 145 15.05 -0.75 8.28
CA LEU A 145 15.96 -1.74 7.72
C LEU A 145 16.56 -1.16 6.43
N THR A 146 17.55 -0.31 6.57
CA THR A 146 18.48 -0.07 5.48
C THR A 146 19.25 -1.35 5.24
N LEU A 147 18.85 -2.07 4.21
CA LEU A 147 19.73 -3.08 3.63
C LEU A 147 21.02 -2.37 3.23
N PRO A 148 22.21 -2.96 3.46
CA PRO A 148 23.46 -2.38 3.00
C PRO A 148 23.32 -2.10 1.50
N THR A 149 23.59 -0.87 1.10
CA THR A 149 23.63 -0.49 -0.31
C THR A 149 24.76 -1.30 -0.94
N ILE A 150 24.42 -2.24 -1.79
CA ILE A 150 25.42 -2.92 -2.59
C ILE A 150 25.81 -1.91 -3.67
N ASN A 151 26.99 -1.32 -3.53
CA ASN A 151 27.60 -0.55 -4.61
C ASN A 151 28.02 -1.54 -5.70
N TRP A 152 27.38 -1.46 -6.84
CA TRP A 152 27.77 -2.15 -8.06
C TRP A 152 28.90 -1.41 -8.75
#